data_67b02b92aaa88c069fef683888990963
#
_entry.id   67b02b92aaa88c069fef683888990963
#
_cell.length_a   1.000
_cell.length_b   1.000
_cell.length_c   1.000
_cell.angle_alpha   90.00
_cell.angle_beta   90.00
_cell.angle_gamma   90.00
#
_symmetry.space_group_name_H-M   'P 1'
#
loop_
_entity.id
_entity.type
_entity.pdbx_description
1 polymer ?
#
loop_
_entity_poly.entity_id
_entity_poly.type
_entity_poly.pdbx_seq_one_letter_code
_entity_poly.pdbx_strand_id
1 'polypeptide(L)'
;MAEDAPPRSADLKGGPGHTILLALLLAVPVVKVAYTVGGGGSARDVFVGMEPANWPDVLIGMVLTDPLLASVLAVVVSRVVFALFAARGAIPRGGGLLRALRRTALTLVNPVAMGVADACFFGPWWGLGTGLAAYVLRKGVVVEYLTGRRRPHGHGAKSGAHPVAAGGPHPGPAGGPHDDGHRPPPWLRRAAAFEQWVALGLTAVALPVLAFVSALDGRAWTSIVRCEVTDGARAERDRLIELSRKGNGVVGWNLDAHEISNGQGCTGEESLYVREPWWRS
;
A
#
# COMPACT_ATOMS: atom_id res chain seq x y z
N MET A 1 38.03 35.45 0.01
CA MET A 1 37.74 34.11 0.51
C MET A 1 36.27 34.13 0.91
N ALA A 2 35.40 33.63 0.05
CA ALA A 2 33.97 33.46 0.34
C ALA A 2 33.80 32.07 0.96
N GLU A 3 33.36 32.04 2.19
CA GLU A 3 33.10 30.83 2.98
C GLU A 3 31.78 30.19 2.49
N ASP A 4 31.92 29.09 1.77
CA ASP A 4 30.76 28.30 1.30
C ASP A 4 29.98 27.78 2.51
N ALA A 5 28.79 28.36 2.73
CA ALA A 5 27.85 27.87 3.73
C ALA A 5 27.37 26.46 3.34
N PRO A 6 27.42 25.48 4.24
CA PRO A 6 26.97 24.13 3.94
C PRO A 6 25.48 24.09 3.57
N PRO A 7 25.08 23.24 2.61
CA PRO A 7 23.69 23.13 2.21
C PRO A 7 22.84 22.72 3.41
N ARG A 8 21.83 23.54 3.73
CA ARG A 8 20.82 23.21 4.74
C ARG A 8 20.17 21.89 4.38
N SER A 9 20.45 20.86 5.15
CA SER A 9 19.72 19.60 5.12
C SER A 9 18.23 19.91 5.27
N ALA A 10 17.46 19.64 4.23
CA ALA A 10 16.01 19.74 4.27
C ALA A 10 15.51 18.75 5.33
N ASP A 11 15.18 19.25 6.50
CA ASP A 11 14.53 18.49 7.56
C ASP A 11 13.22 17.89 7.00
N LEU A 12 13.27 16.63 6.64
CA LEU A 12 12.11 15.79 6.38
C LEU A 12 11.38 15.58 7.73
N LYS A 13 10.76 16.63 8.24
CA LYS A 13 9.83 16.53 9.37
C LYS A 13 8.61 15.73 8.90
N GLY A 14 8.70 14.40 9.04
CA GLY A 14 7.53 13.53 8.94
C GLY A 14 6.52 13.98 9.99
N GLY A 15 5.33 14.43 9.56
CA GLY A 15 4.28 14.82 10.47
C GLY A 15 3.83 13.62 11.35
N PRO A 16 3.12 13.87 12.46
CA PRO A 16 2.70 12.84 13.42
C PRO A 16 1.93 11.67 12.77
N GLY A 17 1.22 11.94 11.67
CA GLY A 17 0.54 10.89 10.90
C GLY A 17 1.46 9.85 10.27
N HIS A 18 2.68 10.22 9.90
CA HIS A 18 3.65 9.28 9.35
C HIS A 18 4.16 8.29 10.43
N THR A 19 4.38 8.79 11.64
CA THR A 19 4.81 7.96 12.77
C THR A 19 3.72 6.95 13.18
N ILE A 20 2.46 7.37 13.20
CA ILE A 20 1.32 6.49 13.50
C ILE A 20 1.19 5.39 12.44
N LEU A 21 1.30 5.75 11.17
CA LEU A 21 1.21 4.77 10.07
C LEU A 21 2.35 3.76 10.12
N LEU A 22 3.56 4.20 10.42
CA LEU A 22 4.72 3.32 10.60
C LEU A 22 4.54 2.39 11.80
N ALA A 23 4.05 2.92 12.93
CA ALA A 23 3.78 2.13 14.12
C ALA A 23 2.72 1.04 13.86
N LEU A 24 1.63 1.37 13.15
CA LEU A 24 0.61 0.41 12.74
C LEU A 24 1.18 -0.66 11.79
N LEU A 25 1.99 -0.27 10.82
CA LEU A 25 2.62 -1.20 9.87
C LEU A 25 3.53 -2.21 10.59
N LEU A 26 4.26 -1.77 11.62
CA LEU A 26 5.12 -2.64 12.41
C LEU A 26 4.34 -3.47 13.45
N ALA A 27 3.24 -2.94 13.98
CA ALA A 27 2.44 -3.65 14.98
C ALA A 27 1.68 -4.85 14.41
N VAL A 28 1.18 -4.77 13.17
CA VAL A 28 0.38 -5.83 12.55
C VAL A 28 1.11 -7.17 12.49
N PRO A 29 2.35 -7.29 11.96
CA PRO A 29 3.07 -8.56 11.94
C PRO A 29 3.38 -9.08 13.36
N VAL A 30 3.64 -8.18 14.32
CA VAL A 30 3.86 -8.57 15.72
C VAL A 30 2.60 -9.20 16.31
N VAL A 31 1.44 -8.58 16.08
CA VAL A 31 0.14 -9.12 16.51
C VAL A 31 -0.14 -10.46 15.83
N LYS A 32 0.15 -10.58 14.52
CA LYS A 32 -0.02 -11.84 13.77
C LYS A 32 0.78 -12.98 14.39
N VAL A 33 2.08 -12.78 14.57
CA VAL A 33 2.95 -13.81 15.19
C VAL A 33 2.48 -14.12 16.59
N ALA A 34 2.29 -13.11 17.44
CA ALA A 34 1.87 -13.31 18.83
C ALA A 34 0.55 -14.09 18.91
N TYR A 35 -0.43 -13.74 18.10
CA TYR A 35 -1.72 -14.44 18.09
C TYR A 35 -1.56 -15.89 17.63
N THR A 36 -0.80 -16.13 16.55
CA THR A 36 -0.64 -17.46 15.94
C THR A 36 0.06 -18.44 16.88
N VAL A 37 1.13 -18.01 17.59
CA VAL A 37 1.91 -18.90 18.47
C VAL A 37 1.43 -18.94 19.92
N GLY A 38 0.37 -18.22 20.28
CA GLY A 38 -0.20 -18.26 21.63
C GLY A 38 0.27 -17.15 22.57
N GLY A 39 0.99 -16.15 22.06
CA GLY A 39 1.41 -14.96 22.81
C GLY A 39 2.60 -15.20 23.77
N GLY A 40 2.86 -14.21 24.63
CA GLY A 40 3.83 -14.33 25.73
C GLY A 40 5.25 -14.66 25.31
N GLY A 41 5.86 -15.62 26.01
CA GLY A 41 7.22 -16.11 25.76
C GLY A 41 7.40 -16.70 24.36
N SER A 42 6.43 -17.49 23.89
CA SER A 42 6.44 -18.12 22.57
C SER A 42 6.63 -17.11 21.44
N ALA A 43 5.92 -15.98 21.49
CA ALA A 43 6.06 -14.93 20.48
C ALA A 43 7.48 -14.33 20.50
N ARG A 44 8.02 -14.09 21.68
CA ARG A 44 9.40 -13.58 21.85
C ARG A 44 10.42 -14.56 21.27
N ASP A 45 10.27 -15.84 21.57
CA ASP A 45 11.20 -16.88 21.11
C ASP A 45 11.19 -17.01 19.59
N VAL A 46 9.98 -16.93 18.96
CA VAL A 46 9.85 -16.88 17.50
C VAL A 46 10.54 -15.65 16.92
N PHE A 47 10.35 -14.46 17.50
CA PHE A 47 11.00 -13.23 17.00
C PHE A 47 12.52 -13.27 17.15
N VAL A 48 13.03 -13.86 18.22
CA VAL A 48 14.46 -14.04 18.43
C VAL A 48 15.04 -15.10 17.49
N GLY A 49 14.28 -16.17 17.22
CA GLY A 49 14.69 -17.25 16.32
C GLY A 49 14.53 -16.90 14.82
N MET A 50 13.70 -15.90 14.50
CA MET A 50 13.51 -15.44 13.15
C MET A 50 14.62 -14.48 12.76
N GLU A 51 15.33 -14.77 11.66
CA GLU A 51 16.32 -13.84 11.12
C GLU A 51 15.64 -12.52 10.73
N PRO A 52 16.24 -11.33 10.97
CA PRO A 52 15.65 -10.04 10.61
C PRO A 52 15.28 -9.90 9.13
N ALA A 53 16.00 -10.63 8.26
CA ALA A 53 15.70 -10.69 6.82
C ALA A 53 14.33 -11.31 6.51
N ASN A 54 13.80 -12.15 7.40
CA ASN A 54 12.54 -12.88 7.19
C ASN A 54 11.31 -12.14 7.78
N TRP A 55 11.51 -11.02 8.45
CA TRP A 55 10.40 -10.21 8.98
C TRP A 55 9.43 -9.70 7.90
N PRO A 56 9.90 -9.24 6.73
CA PRO A 56 9.01 -8.90 5.63
C PRO A 56 8.13 -10.07 5.17
N ASP A 57 8.58 -11.32 5.35
CA ASP A 57 7.85 -12.51 4.92
C ASP A 57 6.54 -12.67 5.69
N VAL A 58 6.48 -12.20 6.95
CA VAL A 58 5.23 -12.17 7.73
C VAL A 58 4.19 -11.29 7.05
N LEU A 59 4.58 -10.09 6.62
CA LEU A 59 3.68 -9.16 5.90
C LEU A 59 3.29 -9.72 4.52
N ILE A 60 4.26 -10.25 3.80
CA ILE A 60 4.03 -10.86 2.48
C ILE A 60 3.10 -12.06 2.62
N GLY A 61 3.35 -12.92 3.60
CA GLY A 61 2.52 -14.09 3.89
C GLY A 61 1.07 -13.70 4.22
N MET A 62 0.86 -12.67 5.05
CA MET A 62 -0.48 -12.16 5.34
C MET A 62 -1.21 -11.69 4.08
N VAL A 63 -0.53 -10.94 3.21
CA VAL A 63 -1.10 -10.44 1.96
C VAL A 63 -1.40 -11.59 0.99
N LEU A 64 -0.51 -12.58 0.88
CA LEU A 64 -0.69 -13.72 -0.04
C LEU A 64 -1.72 -14.75 0.45
N THR A 65 -2.07 -14.75 1.74
CA THR A 65 -3.08 -15.67 2.28
C THR A 65 -4.48 -15.08 2.36
N ASP A 66 -4.61 -13.75 2.25
CA ASP A 66 -5.90 -13.04 2.35
C ASP A 66 -6.20 -12.25 1.06
N PRO A 67 -7.07 -12.77 0.17
CA PRO A 67 -7.36 -12.11 -1.10
C PRO A 67 -8.02 -10.73 -0.94
N LEU A 68 -8.79 -10.50 0.12
CA LEU A 68 -9.40 -9.19 0.39
C LEU A 68 -8.35 -8.15 0.77
N LEU A 69 -7.45 -8.53 1.69
CA LEU A 69 -6.35 -7.65 2.11
C LEU A 69 -5.45 -7.31 0.92
N ALA A 70 -5.08 -8.32 0.12
CA ALA A 70 -4.26 -8.15 -1.08
C ALA A 70 -4.90 -7.19 -2.08
N SER A 71 -6.18 -7.43 -2.41
CA SER A 71 -6.92 -6.61 -3.38
C SER A 71 -7.06 -5.16 -2.93
N VAL A 72 -7.43 -4.92 -1.66
CA VAL A 72 -7.55 -3.55 -1.13
C VAL A 72 -6.20 -2.86 -1.09
N LEU A 73 -5.15 -3.55 -0.67
CA LEU A 73 -3.79 -3.03 -0.67
C LEU A 73 -3.33 -2.66 -2.10
N ALA A 74 -3.54 -3.54 -3.08
CA ALA A 74 -3.19 -3.31 -4.48
C ALA A 74 -3.92 -2.07 -5.05
N VAL A 75 -5.21 -1.91 -4.75
CA VAL A 75 -6.01 -0.74 -5.16
C VAL A 75 -5.48 0.54 -4.54
N VAL A 76 -5.22 0.54 -3.23
CA VAL A 76 -4.69 1.70 -2.49
C VAL A 76 -3.31 2.10 -3.02
N VAL A 77 -2.39 1.15 -3.13
CA VAL A 77 -1.03 1.39 -3.66
C VAL A 77 -1.10 1.92 -5.09
N SER A 78 -1.92 1.30 -5.95
CA SER A 78 -2.13 1.75 -7.33
C SER A 78 -2.56 3.21 -7.40
N ARG A 79 -3.49 3.62 -6.53
CA ARG A 79 -3.98 5.00 -6.48
C ARG A 79 -2.95 5.98 -5.93
N VAL A 80 -2.29 5.64 -4.82
CA VAL A 80 -1.26 6.50 -4.20
C VAL A 80 -0.11 6.74 -5.17
N VAL A 81 0.42 5.70 -5.79
CA VAL A 81 1.49 5.80 -6.79
C VAL A 81 1.05 6.70 -7.94
N PHE A 82 -0.17 6.53 -8.45
CA PHE A 82 -0.66 7.37 -9.53
C PHE A 82 -0.85 8.84 -9.11
N ALA A 83 -1.34 9.10 -7.90
CA ALA A 83 -1.46 10.44 -7.35
C ALA A 83 -0.10 11.13 -7.22
N LEU A 84 0.94 10.40 -6.80
CA LEU A 84 2.32 10.89 -6.75
C LEU A 84 2.85 11.24 -8.13
N PHE A 85 2.61 10.41 -9.16
CA PHE A 85 2.97 10.71 -10.54
C PHE A 85 2.21 11.93 -11.08
N ALA A 86 0.93 12.05 -10.76
CA ALA A 86 0.13 13.23 -11.11
C ALA A 86 0.69 14.50 -10.47
N ALA A 87 1.03 14.45 -9.18
CA ALA A 87 1.60 15.57 -8.45
C ALA A 87 2.95 16.01 -9.03
N ARG A 88 3.77 15.07 -9.49
CA ARG A 88 5.05 15.34 -10.17
C ARG A 88 4.90 15.85 -11.62
N GLY A 89 3.67 16.00 -12.11
CA GLY A 89 3.39 16.50 -13.45
C GLY A 89 3.63 15.50 -14.58
N ALA A 90 3.74 14.20 -14.28
CA ALA A 90 3.97 13.16 -15.29
C ALA A 90 2.76 12.92 -16.22
N ILE A 91 1.58 13.46 -15.88
CA ILE A 91 0.38 13.36 -16.72
C ILE A 91 0.46 14.39 -17.85
N PRO A 92 0.43 13.96 -19.13
CA PRO A 92 0.49 14.87 -20.28
C PRO A 92 -0.72 15.79 -20.32
N ARG A 93 -0.48 17.11 -20.49
CA ARG A 93 -1.49 18.15 -20.69
C ARG A 93 -1.62 18.51 -22.16
N GLY A 94 -2.81 18.92 -22.57
CA GLY A 94 -3.10 19.41 -23.92
C GLY A 94 -3.77 18.37 -24.82
N GLY A 95 -4.27 18.85 -25.98
CA GLY A 95 -4.94 18.05 -27.01
C GLY A 95 -3.93 17.34 -27.92
N GLY A 96 -4.38 16.28 -28.57
CA GLY A 96 -3.62 15.49 -29.52
C GLY A 96 -3.74 13.99 -29.25
N LEU A 97 -3.89 13.21 -30.30
CA LEU A 97 -4.12 11.77 -30.25
C LEU A 97 -3.03 11.04 -29.45
N LEU A 98 -1.77 11.38 -29.70
CA LEU A 98 -0.62 10.73 -29.04
C LEU A 98 -0.60 10.98 -27.51
N ARG A 99 -0.99 12.18 -27.08
CA ARG A 99 -1.07 12.54 -25.65
C ARG A 99 -2.28 11.88 -24.98
N ALA A 100 -3.41 11.77 -25.70
CA ALA A 100 -4.56 11.02 -25.23
C ALA A 100 -4.21 9.54 -25.05
N LEU A 101 -3.54 8.92 -26.02
CA LEU A 101 -3.10 7.53 -25.96
C LEU A 101 -2.14 7.29 -24.77
N ARG A 102 -1.15 8.16 -24.60
CA ARG A 102 -0.21 8.10 -23.48
C ARG A 102 -0.91 8.25 -22.13
N ARG A 103 -1.90 9.13 -22.02
CA ARG A 103 -2.71 9.31 -20.82
C ARG A 103 -3.52 8.05 -20.50
N THR A 104 -4.17 7.47 -21.52
CA THR A 104 -4.93 6.22 -21.38
C THR A 104 -4.02 5.07 -20.98
N ALA A 105 -2.85 4.94 -21.61
CA ALA A 105 -1.88 3.93 -21.25
C ALA A 105 -1.43 4.07 -19.78
N LEU A 106 -1.07 5.26 -19.33
CA LEU A 106 -0.66 5.52 -17.93
C LEU A 106 -1.79 5.21 -16.93
N THR A 107 -3.06 5.40 -17.33
CA THR A 107 -4.19 5.06 -16.47
C THR A 107 -4.53 3.59 -16.45
N LEU A 108 -4.26 2.84 -17.52
CA LEU A 108 -4.65 1.44 -17.67
C LEU A 108 -3.55 0.44 -17.27
N VAL A 109 -2.28 0.72 -17.59
CA VAL A 109 -1.20 -0.26 -17.44
C VAL A 109 -1.09 -0.80 -16.02
N ASN A 110 -1.10 0.06 -15.02
CA ASN A 110 -0.96 -0.40 -13.64
C ASN A 110 -2.21 -1.11 -13.09
N PRO A 111 -3.47 -0.63 -13.29
CA PRO A 111 -4.65 -1.41 -12.92
C PRO A 111 -4.69 -2.80 -13.55
N VAL A 112 -4.32 -2.89 -14.84
CA VAL A 112 -4.22 -4.18 -15.53
C VAL A 112 -3.14 -5.06 -14.90
N ALA A 113 -1.94 -4.52 -14.65
CA ALA A 113 -0.86 -5.26 -14.01
C ALA A 113 -1.25 -5.77 -12.61
N MET A 114 -1.87 -4.92 -11.78
CA MET A 114 -2.36 -5.33 -10.45
C MET A 114 -3.47 -6.36 -10.54
N GLY A 115 -4.42 -6.20 -11.48
CA GLY A 115 -5.47 -7.18 -11.73
C GLY A 115 -4.92 -8.53 -12.20
N VAL A 116 -3.91 -8.53 -13.09
CA VAL A 116 -3.25 -9.77 -13.52
C VAL A 116 -2.52 -10.43 -12.35
N ALA A 117 -1.79 -9.67 -11.54
CA ALA A 117 -1.13 -10.21 -10.35
C ALA A 117 -2.13 -10.87 -9.39
N ASP A 118 -3.21 -10.17 -9.03
CA ASP A 118 -4.27 -10.73 -8.19
C ASP A 118 -4.94 -11.97 -8.83
N ALA A 119 -5.15 -11.97 -10.15
CA ALA A 119 -5.71 -13.11 -10.86
C ALA A 119 -4.80 -14.34 -10.77
N CYS A 120 -3.48 -14.15 -10.84
CA CYS A 120 -2.51 -15.23 -10.72
C CYS A 120 -2.49 -15.87 -9.32
N PHE A 121 -2.69 -15.07 -8.26
CA PHE A 121 -2.64 -15.57 -6.88
C PHE A 121 -4.00 -16.06 -6.35
N PHE A 122 -5.09 -15.36 -6.70
CA PHE A 122 -6.40 -15.58 -6.08
C PHE A 122 -7.50 -15.95 -7.08
N GLY A 123 -7.17 -16.00 -8.35
CA GLY A 123 -8.09 -16.35 -9.42
C GLY A 123 -8.72 -15.16 -10.15
N PRO A 124 -9.36 -15.42 -11.32
CA PRO A 124 -9.73 -14.39 -12.29
C PRO A 124 -10.74 -13.37 -11.76
N TRP A 125 -11.64 -13.77 -10.88
CA TRP A 125 -12.65 -12.89 -10.32
C TRP A 125 -12.05 -11.80 -9.40
N TRP A 126 -11.06 -12.18 -8.59
CA TRP A 126 -10.32 -11.24 -7.75
C TRP A 126 -9.53 -10.26 -8.62
N GLY A 127 -8.84 -10.76 -9.64
CA GLY A 127 -8.09 -9.91 -10.55
C GLY A 127 -8.95 -8.92 -11.32
N LEU A 128 -10.15 -9.36 -11.80
CA LEU A 128 -11.09 -8.46 -12.46
C LEU A 128 -11.60 -7.37 -11.51
N GLY A 129 -11.99 -7.74 -10.29
CA GLY A 129 -12.48 -6.82 -9.27
C GLY A 129 -11.43 -5.77 -8.90
N THR A 130 -10.21 -6.21 -8.60
CA THR A 130 -9.07 -5.34 -8.25
C THR A 130 -8.68 -4.41 -9.40
N GLY A 131 -8.56 -4.94 -10.61
CA GLY A 131 -8.23 -4.14 -11.79
C GLY A 131 -9.28 -3.07 -12.07
N LEU A 132 -10.57 -3.41 -11.99
CA LEU A 132 -11.66 -2.48 -12.20
C LEU A 132 -11.71 -1.40 -11.11
N ALA A 133 -11.60 -1.78 -9.84
CA ALA A 133 -11.58 -0.84 -8.71
C ALA A 133 -10.40 0.13 -8.82
N ALA A 134 -9.19 -0.38 -9.08
CA ALA A 134 -8.01 0.44 -9.29
C ALA A 134 -8.15 1.41 -10.46
N TYR A 135 -8.78 0.98 -11.56
CA TYR A 135 -9.04 1.83 -12.71
C TYR A 135 -10.02 2.96 -12.41
N VAL A 136 -11.13 2.65 -11.74
CA VAL A 136 -12.16 3.64 -11.37
C VAL A 136 -11.55 4.72 -10.45
N LEU A 137 -10.83 4.31 -9.41
CA LEU A 137 -10.19 5.24 -8.48
C LEU A 137 -9.08 6.09 -9.12
N ARG A 138 -8.43 5.60 -10.18
CA ARG A 138 -7.48 6.41 -10.97
C ARG A 138 -8.16 7.44 -11.85
N LYS A 139 -9.31 7.11 -12.41
CA LYS A 139 -10.09 8.09 -13.20
C LYS A 139 -10.48 9.29 -12.35
N GLY A 140 -10.87 9.10 -11.09
CA GLY A 140 -11.14 10.18 -10.16
C GLY A 140 -9.94 11.12 -9.97
N VAL A 141 -8.75 10.58 -9.75
CA VAL A 141 -7.51 11.39 -9.65
C VAL A 141 -7.25 12.20 -10.93
N VAL A 142 -7.47 11.63 -12.12
CA VAL A 142 -7.30 12.36 -13.38
C VAL A 142 -8.27 13.54 -13.47
N VAL A 143 -9.53 13.31 -13.13
CA VAL A 143 -10.56 14.38 -13.15
C VAL A 143 -10.17 15.49 -12.18
N GLU A 144 -9.78 15.16 -10.96
CA GLU A 144 -9.34 16.12 -9.95
C GLU A 144 -8.11 16.92 -10.41
N TYR A 145 -7.10 16.23 -10.95
CA TYR A 145 -5.91 16.87 -11.46
C TYR A 145 -6.19 17.87 -12.60
N LEU A 146 -7.11 17.53 -13.49
CA LEU A 146 -7.49 18.39 -14.61
C LEU A 146 -8.35 19.57 -14.13
N THR A 147 -9.17 19.39 -13.10
CA THR A 147 -10.09 20.43 -12.58
C THR A 147 -9.48 21.29 -11.48
N GLY A 148 -8.68 20.73 -10.61
CA GLY A 148 -8.15 21.40 -9.41
C GLY A 148 -7.03 22.42 -9.68
N ARG A 149 -6.26 22.24 -10.75
CA ARG A 149 -5.09 23.09 -11.05
C ARG A 149 -5.41 24.41 -11.76
N ARG A 150 -6.68 24.68 -12.02
CA ARG A 150 -7.16 25.98 -12.54
C ARG A 150 -7.44 27.05 -11.48
N ARG A 151 -7.16 26.77 -10.20
CA ARG A 151 -7.05 27.89 -9.24
C ARG A 151 -5.73 28.56 -9.54
N PRO A 152 -5.71 29.74 -10.18
CA PRO A 152 -4.52 30.57 -10.12
C PRO A 152 -4.29 30.76 -8.62
N HIS A 153 -3.12 30.39 -8.12
CA HIS A 153 -2.64 31.02 -6.94
C HIS A 153 -2.58 32.49 -7.31
N GLY A 154 -3.66 33.20 -6.99
CA GLY A 154 -3.62 34.62 -6.83
C GLY A 154 -2.54 34.82 -5.76
N HIS A 155 -1.29 34.91 -6.19
CA HIS A 155 -0.35 35.69 -5.43
C HIS A 155 -1.07 37.01 -5.24
N GLY A 156 -1.59 37.22 -4.04
CA GLY A 156 -1.99 38.51 -3.61
C GLY A 156 -0.81 39.41 -3.92
N ALA A 157 -0.89 40.06 -5.05
CA ALA A 157 -0.11 41.24 -5.30
C ALA A 157 -0.45 42.11 -4.10
N LYS A 158 0.43 42.08 -3.08
CA LYS A 158 0.49 43.15 -2.11
C LYS A 158 0.66 44.37 -2.99
N SER A 159 -0.48 45.05 -3.17
CA SER A 159 -0.58 46.35 -3.78
C SER A 159 0.27 47.25 -2.90
N GLY A 160 1.57 47.24 -3.13
CA GLY A 160 2.47 48.31 -2.71
C GLY A 160 1.94 49.54 -3.44
N ALA A 161 1.35 50.45 -2.69
CA ALA A 161 0.96 51.76 -3.15
C ALA A 161 2.20 52.44 -3.74
N HIS A 162 2.38 52.35 -5.07
CA HIS A 162 3.26 53.27 -5.79
C HIS A 162 2.42 54.47 -6.21
N PRO A 163 2.91 55.70 -5.92
CA PRO A 163 2.20 56.91 -6.25
C PRO A 163 2.12 57.07 -7.79
N VAL A 164 0.91 57.42 -8.19
CA VAL A 164 0.47 57.69 -9.54
C VAL A 164 1.40 58.74 -10.19
N ALA A 165 2.14 58.34 -11.23
CA ALA A 165 2.64 59.27 -12.24
C ALA A 165 1.62 59.28 -13.38
N ALA A 166 1.07 60.45 -13.63
CA ALA A 166 0.10 60.73 -14.70
C ALA A 166 0.74 60.57 -16.09
N GLY A 167 -0.04 60.01 -17.02
CA GLY A 167 0.14 60.27 -18.45
C GLY A 167 0.36 59.06 -19.37
N GLY A 168 -0.67 58.75 -20.15
CA GLY A 168 -0.59 58.01 -21.39
C GLY A 168 -1.69 56.97 -21.59
N PRO A 169 -2.59 57.11 -22.59
CA PRO A 169 -3.50 56.06 -23.00
C PRO A 169 -2.71 54.93 -23.65
N HIS A 170 -2.38 53.89 -22.89
CA HIS A 170 -1.91 52.66 -23.51
C HIS A 170 -3.15 51.89 -24.09
N PRO A 171 -3.13 51.57 -25.39
CA PRO A 171 -4.11 50.64 -25.93
C PRO A 171 -3.93 49.31 -25.23
N GLY A 172 -4.96 48.93 -24.44
CA GLY A 172 -4.97 47.65 -23.72
C GLY A 172 -4.76 46.50 -24.73
N PRO A 173 -4.02 45.45 -24.34
CA PRO A 173 -3.84 44.30 -25.20
C PRO A 173 -5.23 43.74 -25.51
N ALA A 174 -5.53 43.70 -26.82
CA ALA A 174 -6.75 43.13 -27.36
C ALA A 174 -7.02 41.77 -26.67
N GLY A 175 -8.23 41.63 -26.12
CA GLY A 175 -8.64 40.45 -25.37
C GLY A 175 -8.28 39.18 -26.12
N GLY A 176 -7.33 38.45 -25.60
CA GLY A 176 -7.04 37.13 -26.07
C GLY A 176 -8.31 36.29 -26.00
N PRO A 177 -8.48 35.30 -26.93
CA PRO A 177 -9.69 34.52 -27.02
C PRO A 177 -10.04 34.02 -25.61
N HIS A 178 -11.21 34.42 -25.09
CA HIS A 178 -11.80 33.88 -23.88
C HIS A 178 -11.86 32.36 -24.08
N ASP A 179 -10.89 31.69 -23.49
CA ASP A 179 -10.91 30.25 -23.35
C ASP A 179 -12.09 29.97 -22.40
N ASP A 180 -13.28 29.88 -22.97
CA ASP A 180 -14.51 29.44 -22.30
C ASP A 180 -14.31 28.02 -21.86
N GLY A 181 -13.37 27.90 -20.93
CA GLY A 181 -12.89 26.65 -20.37
C GLY A 181 -14.10 25.87 -19.88
N HIS A 182 -14.47 24.86 -20.64
CA HIS A 182 -15.51 23.90 -20.32
C HIS A 182 -15.42 23.53 -18.84
N ARG A 183 -16.23 24.18 -18.02
CA ARG A 183 -16.37 23.79 -16.62
C ARG A 183 -16.94 22.38 -16.61
N PRO A 184 -16.25 21.42 -15.98
CA PRO A 184 -16.77 20.06 -15.93
C PRO A 184 -18.17 20.09 -15.29
N PRO A 185 -19.10 19.30 -15.79
CA PRO A 185 -20.47 19.27 -15.30
C PRO A 185 -20.49 18.97 -13.79
N PRO A 186 -21.47 19.50 -13.04
CA PRO A 186 -21.49 19.40 -11.57
C PRO A 186 -21.51 17.96 -11.06
N TRP A 187 -22.08 17.03 -11.83
CA TRP A 187 -22.08 15.61 -11.47
C TRP A 187 -20.66 14.99 -11.46
N LEU A 188 -19.79 15.40 -12.38
CA LEU A 188 -18.40 14.94 -12.45
C LEU A 188 -17.60 15.39 -11.22
N ARG A 189 -17.87 16.58 -10.71
CA ARG A 189 -17.25 17.10 -9.49
C ARG A 189 -17.72 16.34 -8.25
N ARG A 190 -19.02 16.00 -8.19
CA ARG A 190 -19.58 15.17 -7.11
C ARG A 190 -19.02 13.76 -7.17
N ALA A 191 -18.90 13.16 -8.35
CA ALA A 191 -18.29 11.83 -8.52
C ALA A 191 -16.81 11.81 -8.07
N ALA A 192 -16.02 12.83 -8.41
CA ALA A 192 -14.64 12.95 -7.95
C ALA A 192 -14.53 13.13 -6.44
N ALA A 193 -15.41 13.92 -5.83
CA ALA A 193 -15.44 14.08 -4.38
C ALA A 193 -15.83 12.77 -3.67
N PHE A 194 -16.83 12.06 -4.19
CA PHE A 194 -17.24 10.74 -3.67
C PHE A 194 -16.08 9.73 -3.76
N GLU A 195 -15.40 9.69 -4.89
CA GLU A 195 -14.24 8.81 -5.09
C GLU A 195 -13.12 9.10 -4.06
N GLN A 196 -12.86 10.38 -3.73
CA GLN A 196 -11.90 10.74 -2.69
C GLN A 196 -12.30 10.17 -1.32
N TRP A 197 -13.59 10.28 -0.95
CA TRP A 197 -14.09 9.71 0.31
C TRP A 197 -13.97 8.19 0.33
N VAL A 198 -14.28 7.52 -0.77
CA VAL A 198 -14.10 6.07 -0.90
C VAL A 198 -12.63 5.70 -0.74
N ALA A 199 -11.73 6.39 -1.42
CA ALA A 199 -10.30 6.11 -1.31
C ALA A 199 -9.74 6.38 0.09
N LEU A 200 -10.22 7.44 0.76
CA LEU A 200 -9.86 7.73 2.15
C LEU A 200 -10.38 6.61 3.06
N GLY A 201 -11.64 6.18 2.89
CA GLY A 201 -12.23 5.06 3.63
C GLY A 201 -11.48 3.75 3.42
N LEU A 202 -11.08 3.44 2.18
CA LEU A 202 -10.26 2.25 1.89
C LEU A 202 -8.88 2.32 2.57
N THR A 203 -8.24 3.48 2.57
CA THR A 203 -6.89 3.63 3.12
C THR A 203 -6.88 3.75 4.64
N ALA A 204 -7.81 4.55 5.21
CA ALA A 204 -7.78 4.88 6.64
C ALA A 204 -8.61 3.91 7.50
N VAL A 205 -9.56 3.20 6.91
CA VAL A 205 -10.47 2.30 7.65
C VAL A 205 -10.35 0.86 7.14
N ALA A 206 -10.64 0.62 5.86
CA ALA A 206 -10.73 -0.75 5.36
C ALA A 206 -9.39 -1.48 5.44
N LEU A 207 -8.30 -0.85 5.02
CA LEU A 207 -6.98 -1.48 5.04
C LEU A 207 -6.48 -1.82 6.46
N PRO A 208 -6.53 -0.93 7.47
CA PRO A 208 -6.17 -1.29 8.84
C PRO A 208 -7.09 -2.36 9.44
N VAL A 209 -8.40 -2.31 9.19
CA VAL A 209 -9.34 -3.32 9.69
C VAL A 209 -9.05 -4.68 9.08
N LEU A 210 -8.86 -4.77 7.77
CA LEU A 210 -8.53 -6.03 7.10
C LEU A 210 -7.18 -6.57 7.55
N ALA A 211 -6.17 -5.71 7.70
CA ALA A 211 -4.87 -6.11 8.22
C ALA A 211 -4.98 -6.68 9.64
N PHE A 212 -5.79 -6.06 10.51
CA PHE A 212 -6.02 -6.53 11.87
C PHE A 212 -6.80 -7.85 11.88
N VAL A 213 -7.86 -7.97 11.07
CA VAL A 213 -8.63 -9.23 10.93
C VAL A 213 -7.72 -10.35 10.43
N SER A 214 -6.91 -10.09 9.40
CA SER A 214 -5.94 -11.08 8.89
C SER A 214 -4.85 -11.43 9.90
N ALA A 215 -4.49 -10.50 10.80
CA ALA A 215 -3.55 -10.79 11.89
C ALA A 215 -4.13 -11.76 12.93
N LEU A 216 -5.45 -11.75 13.13
CA LEU A 216 -6.17 -12.54 14.14
C LEU A 216 -6.95 -13.73 13.55
N ASP A 217 -6.68 -14.13 12.30
CA ASP A 217 -7.40 -15.21 11.61
C ASP A 217 -6.99 -16.62 12.04
N GLY A 218 -5.93 -16.74 12.86
CA GLY A 218 -5.41 -18.02 13.34
C GLY A 218 -4.61 -18.82 12.32
N ARG A 219 -4.33 -18.26 11.13
CA ARG A 219 -3.48 -18.91 10.11
C ARG A 219 -2.02 -18.59 10.36
N ALA A 220 -1.14 -19.50 10.00
CA ALA A 220 0.29 -19.24 9.95
C ALA A 220 0.58 -18.20 8.85
N TRP A 221 1.65 -17.44 9.01
CA TRP A 221 2.13 -16.45 8.02
C TRP A 221 3.01 -17.06 6.93
N THR A 222 3.40 -18.33 7.12
CA THR A 222 4.22 -19.12 6.20
C THR A 222 3.72 -20.54 6.16
N SER A 223 4.37 -21.41 5.37
CA SER A 223 4.00 -22.80 5.24
C SER A 223 4.11 -23.54 6.58
N ILE A 224 3.14 -24.42 6.82
CA ILE A 224 3.23 -25.44 7.86
C ILE A 224 3.80 -26.69 7.21
N VAL A 225 4.80 -27.27 7.84
CA VAL A 225 5.45 -28.47 7.38
C VAL A 225 5.43 -29.55 8.48
N ARG A 226 5.32 -30.80 8.08
CA ARG A 226 5.51 -31.95 8.97
C ARG A 226 6.90 -32.49 8.78
N CYS A 227 7.72 -32.43 9.81
CA CYS A 227 9.09 -32.83 9.78
C CYS A 227 9.37 -33.91 10.84
N GLU A 228 10.40 -34.71 10.60
CA GLU A 228 10.98 -35.53 11.64
C GLU A 228 11.87 -34.64 12.52
N VAL A 229 11.44 -34.45 13.77
CA VAL A 229 12.19 -33.73 14.79
C VAL A 229 12.85 -34.76 15.70
N THR A 230 14.16 -34.63 15.90
CA THR A 230 14.89 -35.53 16.78
C THR A 230 15.01 -34.86 18.14
N ASP A 231 14.26 -35.36 19.11
CA ASP A 231 14.42 -35.02 20.53
C ASP A 231 15.09 -36.20 21.25
N GLY A 232 16.39 -36.06 21.46
CA GLY A 232 17.22 -37.14 22.06
C GLY A 232 17.25 -38.43 21.22
N ALA A 233 16.65 -39.50 21.74
CA ALA A 233 16.66 -40.81 21.11
C ALA A 233 15.40 -41.13 20.24
N ARG A 234 14.41 -40.26 20.19
CA ARG A 234 13.15 -40.48 19.46
C ARG A 234 13.05 -39.48 18.32
N ALA A 235 12.74 -40.01 17.15
CA ALA A 235 12.30 -39.20 16.01
C ALA A 235 10.77 -39.18 16.03
N GLU A 236 10.19 -38.01 16.16
CA GLU A 236 8.74 -37.81 16.12
C GLU A 236 8.39 -36.88 14.93
N ARG A 237 7.21 -37.08 14.36
CA ARG A 237 6.74 -36.24 13.26
C ARG A 237 5.86 -35.13 13.80
N ASP A 238 6.46 -33.94 13.88
CA ASP A 238 5.84 -32.75 14.41
C ASP A 238 5.46 -31.74 13.34
N ARG A 239 4.52 -30.87 13.69
CA ARG A 239 4.08 -29.76 12.85
C ARG A 239 4.90 -28.52 13.18
N LEU A 240 5.61 -28.00 12.18
CA LEU A 240 6.46 -26.83 12.32
C LEU A 240 5.93 -25.68 11.44
N ILE A 241 5.85 -24.46 12.00
CA ILE A 241 5.75 -23.24 11.19
C ILE A 241 7.16 -22.92 10.73
N GLU A 242 7.39 -22.91 9.42
CA GLU A 242 8.71 -22.69 8.83
C GLU A 242 9.21 -21.25 9.14
N LEU A 243 10.34 -21.12 9.83
CA LEU A 243 11.03 -19.87 10.11
C LEU A 243 12.19 -19.64 9.15
N SER A 244 12.95 -20.70 8.86
CA SER A 244 14.00 -20.67 7.85
C SER A 244 14.29 -22.06 7.32
N ARG A 245 14.83 -22.12 6.09
CA ARG A 245 15.20 -23.37 5.45
C ARG A 245 16.70 -23.36 5.12
N LYS A 246 17.42 -24.38 5.55
CA LYS A 246 18.86 -24.53 5.28
C LYS A 246 19.12 -25.94 4.72
N GLY A 247 19.41 -26.02 3.44
CA GLY A 247 19.57 -27.31 2.77
C GLY A 247 18.31 -28.16 2.83
N ASN A 248 18.43 -29.39 3.36
CA ASN A 248 17.28 -30.31 3.52
C ASN A 248 16.58 -30.18 4.88
N GLY A 249 17.04 -29.27 5.75
CA GLY A 249 16.47 -29.04 7.07
C GLY A 249 15.63 -27.77 7.13
N VAL A 250 14.64 -27.80 8.01
CA VAL A 250 13.77 -26.67 8.32
C VAL A 250 13.96 -26.33 9.80
N VAL A 251 14.23 -25.05 10.07
CA VAL A 251 14.12 -24.49 11.42
C VAL A 251 12.72 -23.91 11.52
N GLY A 252 11.95 -24.35 12.51
CA GLY A 252 10.57 -23.94 12.63
C GLY A 252 10.11 -23.85 14.08
N TRP A 253 8.97 -23.19 14.26
CA TRP A 253 8.24 -23.21 15.53
C TRP A 253 7.42 -24.49 15.62
N ASN A 254 7.74 -25.34 16.58
CA ASN A 254 7.01 -26.57 16.85
C ASN A 254 5.69 -26.25 17.52
N LEU A 255 4.58 -26.64 16.89
CA LEU A 255 3.22 -26.36 17.38
C LEU A 255 2.84 -27.24 18.55
N ASP A 256 3.45 -28.41 18.67
CA ASP A 256 3.12 -29.40 19.70
C ASP A 256 4.00 -29.18 20.95
N ALA A 257 5.30 -28.97 20.77
CA ALA A 257 6.25 -28.73 21.86
C ALA A 257 6.33 -27.26 22.32
N HIS A 258 5.80 -26.31 21.55
CA HIS A 258 5.89 -24.86 21.81
C HIS A 258 7.33 -24.32 21.94
N GLU A 259 8.23 -24.79 21.08
CA GLU A 259 9.63 -24.40 21.04
C GLU A 259 10.17 -24.34 19.61
N ILE A 260 11.37 -23.78 19.44
CA ILE A 260 12.05 -23.80 18.13
C ILE A 260 12.74 -25.13 17.97
N SER A 261 12.40 -25.85 16.90
CA SER A 261 12.93 -27.15 16.59
C SER A 261 13.52 -27.22 15.18
N ASN A 262 14.46 -28.15 14.99
CA ASN A 262 15.06 -28.45 13.71
C ASN A 262 14.44 -29.74 13.15
N GLY A 263 13.80 -29.64 11.99
CA GLY A 263 13.17 -30.77 11.33
C GLY A 263 13.90 -31.18 10.06
N GLN A 264 13.83 -32.47 9.74
CA GLN A 264 14.33 -33.07 8.51
C GLN A 264 13.22 -33.88 7.81
N GLY A 265 13.41 -34.19 6.54
CA GLY A 265 12.41 -34.98 5.80
C GLY A 265 11.03 -34.34 5.73
N CYS A 266 10.98 -33.02 5.65
CA CYS A 266 9.76 -32.23 5.77
C CYS A 266 8.83 -32.40 4.57
N THR A 267 7.54 -32.56 4.85
CA THR A 267 6.44 -32.54 3.86
C THR A 267 5.52 -31.36 4.14
N GLY A 268 5.09 -30.64 3.09
CA GLY A 268 4.15 -29.51 3.23
C GLY A 268 2.78 -29.98 3.70
N GLU A 269 2.15 -29.18 4.55
CA GLU A 269 0.76 -29.34 4.96
C GLU A 269 -0.12 -28.36 4.20
N GLU A 270 -1.30 -28.77 3.71
CA GLU A 270 -2.21 -27.89 2.98
C GLU A 270 -2.90 -26.88 3.89
N SER A 271 -3.12 -27.27 5.15
CA SER A 271 -3.80 -26.42 6.12
C SER A 271 -2.83 -25.42 6.77
N LEU A 272 -3.14 -24.15 6.64
CA LEU A 272 -2.40 -23.07 7.33
C LEU A 272 -2.97 -22.73 8.71
N TYR A 273 -4.05 -23.39 9.16
CA TYR A 273 -4.68 -23.09 10.45
C TYR A 273 -3.89 -23.68 11.60
N VAL A 274 -3.52 -22.81 12.54
CA VAL A 274 -2.85 -23.15 13.81
C VAL A 274 -3.84 -23.11 14.97
N ARG A 275 -4.75 -22.14 14.94
CA ARG A 275 -5.79 -21.96 15.95
C ARG A 275 -7.07 -21.41 15.33
N GLU A 276 -8.15 -21.41 16.12
CA GLU A 276 -9.41 -20.80 15.70
C GLU A 276 -9.26 -19.27 15.57
N PRO A 277 -9.92 -18.66 14.57
CA PRO A 277 -10.00 -17.21 14.48
C PRO A 277 -10.63 -16.60 15.74
N TRP A 278 -10.19 -15.40 16.14
CA TRP A 278 -10.67 -14.72 17.35
C TRP A 278 -12.18 -14.50 17.37
N TRP A 279 -12.83 -14.41 16.23
CA TRP A 279 -14.29 -14.25 16.12
C TRP A 279 -15.09 -15.56 16.29
N ARG A 280 -14.42 -16.69 16.51
CA ARG A 280 -15.04 -17.99 16.78
C ARG A 280 -14.71 -18.54 18.18
N SER A 281 -13.82 -17.87 18.89
CA SER A 281 -13.38 -18.25 20.24
C SER A 281 -14.34 -17.79 21.38
#